data_41dc3c97883a0ca9e595547ec036d124
#
_entry.id   41dc3c97883a0ca9e595547ec036d124
#
_cell.length_a   1.000
_cell.length_b   1.000
_cell.length_c   1.000
_cell.angle_alpha   90.00
_cell.angle_beta   90.00
_cell.angle_gamma   90.00
#
_symmetry.space_group_name_H-M   'P 1'
#
loop_
_entity.id
_entity.type
_entity.pdbx_description
1 polymer ?
#
loop_
_entity_poly.entity_id
_entity_poly.type
_entity_poly.pdbx_seq_one_letter_code
_entity_poly.pdbx_strand_id
1 'polypeptide(L)'
;SAQTQEDLIALLLDPVCKDANAILCSLATIGSERVREVFYALEKNPLPWRKKLYVDPSIYAECGGWSFDTKGDKIDLIYQDTYALYREKRIDNAVKLGTKRADTCSVCGCSLVDILTLDGTDERLAFLGIKGKIKIPICPSCASMCEKTLLRYQVDGESTFEMIEYFGDENYMSPKDLEDLENNQLVLSLEKKPLYYGRGCDELCTIGGNPVWIQDWQYETCPDCHKKMKVLAALSWDYLFDSMEGTLYVEICTDCSTVVLFHQQT
;
A
#
# COMPACT_ATOMS: atom_id res chain seq x y z
N SER A 1 -7.24 20.20 -15.12
CA SER A 1 -6.88 21.65 -15.08
C SER A 1 -7.44 22.31 -13.82
N ALA A 2 -6.95 23.49 -13.44
CA ALA A 2 -7.50 24.26 -12.31
C ALA A 2 -9.00 24.58 -12.51
N GLN A 3 -9.41 24.87 -13.74
CA GLN A 3 -10.82 25.11 -14.08
C GLN A 3 -11.68 23.86 -13.81
N THR A 4 -11.24 22.69 -14.21
CA THR A 4 -11.96 21.42 -13.98
C THR A 4 -12.12 21.16 -12.47
N GLN A 5 -11.11 21.48 -11.66
CA GLN A 5 -11.21 21.36 -10.21
C GLN A 5 -12.29 22.27 -9.63
N GLU A 6 -12.32 23.56 -10.00
CA GLU A 6 -13.33 24.48 -9.49
C GLU A 6 -14.74 24.13 -9.98
N ASP A 7 -14.89 23.62 -11.21
CA ASP A 7 -16.17 23.14 -11.73
C ASP A 7 -16.68 21.95 -10.90
N LEU A 8 -15.81 20.97 -10.57
CA LEU A 8 -16.16 19.83 -9.71
C LEU A 8 -16.50 20.28 -8.27
N ILE A 9 -15.75 21.24 -7.72
CA ILE A 9 -16.03 21.80 -6.39
C ILE A 9 -17.39 22.50 -6.40
N ALA A 10 -17.71 23.30 -7.42
CA ALA A 10 -18.99 23.96 -7.52
C ALA A 10 -20.17 22.97 -7.58
N LEU A 11 -20.02 21.89 -8.34
CA LEU A 11 -21.00 20.79 -8.38
C LEU A 11 -21.16 20.08 -7.04
N LEU A 12 -20.04 19.83 -6.34
CA LEU A 12 -20.06 19.18 -5.04
C LEU A 12 -20.73 20.01 -3.95
N LEU A 13 -20.55 21.34 -4.00
CA LEU A 13 -21.12 22.28 -3.04
C LEU A 13 -22.63 22.56 -3.27
N ASP A 14 -23.21 22.06 -4.37
CA ASP A 14 -24.67 22.12 -4.60
C ASP A 14 -25.36 21.15 -3.61
N PRO A 15 -26.30 21.64 -2.78
CA PRO A 15 -27.06 20.82 -1.84
C PRO A 15 -27.84 19.65 -2.47
N VAL A 16 -28.14 19.73 -3.76
CA VAL A 16 -28.87 18.69 -4.52
C VAL A 16 -27.94 17.82 -5.39
N CYS A 17 -26.64 17.87 -5.18
CA CYS A 17 -25.66 17.08 -5.91
C CYS A 17 -26.05 15.59 -5.91
N LYS A 18 -26.12 14.99 -7.10
CA LYS A 18 -26.50 13.57 -7.27
C LYS A 18 -25.30 12.64 -7.31
N ASP A 19 -24.17 13.14 -7.79
CA ASP A 19 -22.96 12.35 -8.09
C ASP A 19 -21.83 12.64 -7.10
N ALA A 20 -22.19 13.01 -5.85
CA ALA A 20 -21.22 13.41 -4.82
C ALA A 20 -20.11 12.38 -4.62
N ASN A 21 -20.42 11.07 -4.65
CA ASN A 21 -19.47 9.99 -4.53
C ASN A 21 -18.37 10.06 -5.62
N ALA A 22 -18.76 10.10 -6.88
CA ALA A 22 -17.83 10.15 -8.01
C ALA A 22 -17.01 11.45 -8.03
N ILE A 23 -17.63 12.58 -7.65
CA ILE A 23 -16.97 13.88 -7.58
C ILE A 23 -15.94 13.89 -6.44
N LEU A 24 -16.27 13.34 -5.27
CA LEU A 24 -15.33 13.21 -4.14
C LEU A 24 -14.11 12.38 -4.54
N CYS A 25 -14.28 11.20 -5.16
CA CYS A 25 -13.17 10.38 -5.64
C CYS A 25 -12.30 11.14 -6.66
N SER A 26 -12.94 11.87 -7.59
CA SER A 26 -12.22 12.65 -8.60
C SER A 26 -11.41 13.79 -7.97
N LEU A 27 -11.99 14.52 -7.04
CA LEU A 27 -11.32 15.60 -6.29
C LEU A 27 -10.21 15.04 -5.39
N ALA A 28 -10.45 13.91 -4.72
CA ALA A 28 -9.42 13.23 -3.92
C ALA A 28 -8.17 12.90 -4.75
N THR A 29 -8.37 12.42 -6.00
CA THR A 29 -7.26 12.15 -6.94
C THR A 29 -6.49 13.42 -7.33
N ILE A 30 -7.16 14.60 -7.40
CA ILE A 30 -6.49 15.88 -7.61
C ILE A 30 -5.66 16.28 -6.40
N GLY A 31 -6.18 16.10 -5.19
CA GLY A 31 -5.48 16.21 -3.90
C GLY A 31 -4.82 17.56 -3.61
N SER A 32 -5.30 18.65 -4.25
CA SER A 32 -4.76 19.99 -4.04
C SER A 32 -5.12 20.55 -2.67
N GLU A 33 -4.43 21.59 -2.24
CA GLU A 33 -4.74 22.30 -1.00
C GLU A 33 -6.20 22.81 -0.98
N ARG A 34 -6.66 23.35 -2.12
CA ARG A 34 -8.04 23.80 -2.28
C ARG A 34 -9.06 22.67 -2.09
N VAL A 35 -8.76 21.47 -2.59
CA VAL A 35 -9.61 20.27 -2.40
C VAL A 35 -9.62 19.87 -0.93
N ARG A 36 -8.48 19.87 -0.27
CA ARG A 36 -8.36 19.58 1.16
C ARG A 36 -9.23 20.52 2.01
N GLU A 37 -9.16 21.82 1.75
CA GLU A 37 -9.99 22.82 2.44
C GLU A 37 -11.48 22.52 2.27
N VAL A 38 -11.91 22.18 1.06
CA VAL A 38 -13.31 21.84 0.76
C VAL A 38 -13.72 20.58 1.50
N PHE A 39 -12.91 19.53 1.51
CA PHE A 39 -13.20 18.28 2.21
C PHE A 39 -13.30 18.51 3.72
N TYR A 40 -12.35 19.25 4.28
CA TYR A 40 -12.40 19.61 5.71
C TYR A 40 -13.63 20.45 6.07
N ALA A 41 -14.01 21.40 5.22
CA ALA A 41 -15.23 22.20 5.43
C ALA A 41 -16.50 21.34 5.38
N LEU A 42 -16.58 20.37 4.46
CA LEU A 42 -17.71 19.44 4.34
C LEU A 42 -17.79 18.46 5.50
N GLU A 43 -16.66 18.09 6.09
CA GLU A 43 -16.60 17.27 7.30
C GLU A 43 -17.24 18.02 8.50
N LYS A 44 -16.96 19.31 8.62
CA LYS A 44 -17.47 20.16 9.71
C LYS A 44 -18.91 20.62 9.48
N ASN A 45 -19.29 20.84 8.23
CA ASN A 45 -20.59 21.37 7.82
C ASN A 45 -21.17 20.53 6.67
N PRO A 46 -21.68 19.33 6.98
CA PRO A 46 -22.14 18.40 5.95
C PRO A 46 -23.37 18.92 5.21
N LEU A 47 -23.34 18.78 3.89
CA LEU A 47 -24.47 19.10 3.00
C LEU A 47 -25.51 17.97 2.97
N PRO A 48 -26.75 18.24 2.51
CA PRO A 48 -27.85 17.26 2.54
C PRO A 48 -27.54 15.91 1.87
N TRP A 49 -26.73 15.90 0.82
CA TRP A 49 -26.35 14.68 0.10
C TRP A 49 -25.43 13.76 0.92
N ARG A 50 -24.77 14.27 2.00
CA ARG A 50 -23.95 13.44 2.90
C ARG A 50 -24.69 12.21 3.43
N LYS A 51 -25.99 12.32 3.67
CA LYS A 51 -26.84 11.20 4.12
C LYS A 51 -26.94 10.03 3.14
N LYS A 52 -26.52 10.23 1.89
CA LYS A 52 -26.49 9.20 0.84
C LYS A 52 -25.11 8.53 0.72
N LEU A 53 -24.12 9.02 1.42
CA LEU A 53 -22.77 8.44 1.44
C LEU A 53 -22.62 7.52 2.64
N TYR A 54 -21.88 6.42 2.45
CA TYR A 54 -21.59 5.46 3.52
C TYR A 54 -20.51 5.98 4.48
N VAL A 55 -19.56 6.79 3.99
CA VAL A 55 -18.40 7.28 4.73
C VAL A 55 -18.26 8.79 4.62
N ASP A 56 -17.46 9.39 5.49
CA ASP A 56 -17.21 10.82 5.54
C ASP A 56 -16.25 11.29 4.43
N PRO A 57 -16.26 12.59 4.04
CA PRO A 57 -15.35 13.13 3.03
C PRO A 57 -13.87 12.86 3.30
N SER A 58 -13.43 12.81 4.56
CA SER A 58 -12.07 12.44 4.95
C SER A 58 -11.66 11.06 4.44
N ILE A 59 -12.58 10.10 4.46
CA ILE A 59 -12.33 8.74 3.95
C ILE A 59 -12.20 8.76 2.42
N TYR A 60 -12.99 9.59 1.72
CA TYR A 60 -12.81 9.75 0.26
C TYR A 60 -11.44 10.33 -0.12
N ALA A 61 -10.84 11.17 0.74
CA ALA A 61 -9.49 11.68 0.53
C ALA A 61 -8.45 10.54 0.40
N GLU A 62 -8.67 9.44 1.12
CA GLU A 62 -7.80 8.25 1.09
C GLU A 62 -7.72 7.61 -0.30
N CYS A 63 -8.77 7.71 -1.14
CA CYS A 63 -8.71 7.31 -2.56
C CYS A 63 -7.57 8.03 -3.31
N GLY A 64 -7.27 9.27 -2.95
CA GLY A 64 -6.18 10.06 -3.50
C GLY A 64 -4.83 9.83 -2.82
N GLY A 65 -4.76 8.98 -1.80
CA GLY A 65 -3.54 8.72 -1.04
C GLY A 65 -3.20 9.78 -0.01
N TRP A 66 -4.19 10.48 0.52
CA TRP A 66 -4.03 11.48 1.56
C TRP A 66 -5.24 11.51 2.50
N SER A 67 -5.08 12.13 3.65
CA SER A 67 -6.14 12.41 4.61
C SER A 67 -5.86 13.78 5.26
N PHE A 68 -6.58 14.10 6.33
CA PHE A 68 -6.31 15.28 7.14
C PHE A 68 -6.62 15.00 8.62
N ASP A 69 -5.93 15.72 9.50
CA ASP A 69 -6.13 15.59 10.92
C ASP A 69 -7.32 16.45 11.44
N THR A 70 -7.54 16.46 12.74
CA THR A 70 -8.61 17.20 13.39
C THR A 70 -8.49 18.73 13.24
N LYS A 71 -7.29 19.23 12.89
CA LYS A 71 -7.03 20.65 12.60
C LYS A 71 -7.19 20.98 11.13
N GLY A 72 -7.29 19.95 10.29
CA GLY A 72 -7.37 20.07 8.84
C GLY A 72 -6.00 20.04 8.16
N ASP A 73 -4.92 19.72 8.88
CA ASP A 73 -3.59 19.58 8.27
C ASP A 73 -3.51 18.30 7.45
N LYS A 74 -2.93 18.38 6.24
CA LYS A 74 -2.82 17.25 5.32
C LYS A 74 -1.90 16.16 5.87
N ILE A 75 -2.34 14.92 5.73
CA ILE A 75 -1.57 13.71 6.01
C ILE A 75 -1.38 12.96 4.70
N ASP A 76 -0.14 12.80 4.24
CA ASP A 76 0.16 11.98 3.07
C ASP A 76 0.24 10.51 3.47
N LEU A 77 -0.56 9.67 2.82
CA LEU A 77 -0.68 8.22 3.05
C LEU A 77 0.12 7.41 2.02
N ILE A 78 0.71 8.07 1.04
CA ILE A 78 1.54 7.47 -0.01
C ILE A 78 2.83 8.29 -0.18
N TYR A 79 3.80 7.69 -0.85
CA TYR A 79 4.96 8.40 -1.36
C TYR A 79 4.66 8.98 -2.74
N GLN A 80 5.18 10.16 -3.04
CA GLN A 80 4.95 10.82 -4.35
C GLN A 80 5.78 10.19 -5.47
N ASP A 81 6.89 9.55 -5.12
CA ASP A 81 7.71 8.80 -6.06
C ASP A 81 7.19 7.36 -6.19
N THR A 82 7.15 6.88 -7.41
CA THR A 82 6.70 5.53 -7.76
C THR A 82 7.76 4.85 -8.62
N TYR A 83 8.09 3.61 -8.28
CA TYR A 83 8.90 2.73 -9.11
C TYR A 83 8.17 1.41 -9.32
N ALA A 84 8.23 0.88 -10.54
CA ALA A 84 7.67 -0.45 -10.86
C ALA A 84 8.75 -1.53 -10.71
N LEU A 85 8.31 -2.75 -10.43
CA LEU A 85 9.15 -3.93 -10.44
C LEU A 85 8.87 -4.75 -11.69
N TYR A 86 9.90 -5.13 -12.43
CA TYR A 86 9.80 -5.83 -13.71
C TYR A 86 10.60 -7.12 -13.70
N ARG A 87 10.13 -8.09 -14.47
CA ARG A 87 10.91 -9.30 -14.82
C ARG A 87 11.95 -8.95 -15.90
N GLU A 88 13.16 -8.60 -15.48
CA GLU A 88 14.28 -8.31 -16.38
C GLU A 88 15.53 -9.11 -15.98
N LYS A 89 16.33 -9.49 -17.00
CA LYS A 89 17.62 -10.13 -16.77
C LYS A 89 18.72 -9.10 -16.45
N ARG A 90 18.53 -8.36 -15.38
CA ARG A 90 19.46 -7.34 -14.89
C ARG A 90 19.73 -7.60 -13.41
N ILE A 91 20.98 -7.44 -12.97
CA ILE A 91 21.29 -7.47 -11.55
C ILE A 91 20.88 -6.13 -10.96
N ASP A 92 20.04 -6.16 -9.95
CA ASP A 92 19.60 -5.00 -9.19
C ASP A 92 19.67 -5.33 -7.70
N ASN A 93 20.38 -4.52 -6.93
CA ASN A 93 20.54 -4.75 -5.50
C ASN A 93 19.64 -3.87 -4.65
N ALA A 94 18.90 -2.95 -5.26
CA ALA A 94 17.98 -2.05 -4.55
C ALA A 94 16.79 -2.80 -3.95
N VAL A 95 16.31 -3.83 -4.68
CA VAL A 95 15.16 -4.64 -4.29
C VAL A 95 15.45 -6.11 -4.55
N LYS A 96 15.07 -6.97 -3.62
CA LYS A 96 15.04 -8.41 -3.80
C LYS A 96 13.72 -8.97 -3.26
N LEU A 97 13.08 -9.86 -4.02
CA LEU A 97 11.85 -10.51 -3.61
C LEU A 97 12.08 -12.00 -3.29
N GLY A 98 11.25 -12.53 -2.40
CA GLY A 98 11.10 -13.96 -2.21
C GLY A 98 12.32 -14.70 -1.70
N THR A 99 13.19 -14.06 -0.92
CA THR A 99 14.36 -14.77 -0.38
C THR A 99 13.93 -15.76 0.70
N LYS A 100 14.18 -17.04 0.45
CA LYS A 100 13.90 -18.12 1.41
C LYS A 100 14.70 -17.94 2.70
N ARG A 101 14.05 -18.16 3.84
CA ARG A 101 14.66 -18.14 5.17
C ARG A 101 14.93 -19.55 5.67
N ALA A 102 15.76 -19.67 6.71
CA ALA A 102 16.05 -20.94 7.35
C ALA A 102 14.95 -21.39 8.32
N ASP A 103 14.13 -20.46 8.78
CA ASP A 103 13.04 -20.67 9.73
C ASP A 103 11.72 -21.04 9.03
N THR A 104 10.80 -21.62 9.78
CA THR A 104 9.49 -22.05 9.31
C THR A 104 8.39 -21.37 10.14
N CYS A 105 7.22 -21.25 9.55
CA CYS A 105 6.04 -20.73 10.21
C CYS A 105 5.62 -21.68 11.35
N SER A 106 5.44 -21.14 12.54
CA SER A 106 4.99 -21.88 13.71
C SER A 106 3.54 -22.37 13.62
N VAL A 107 2.75 -21.80 12.69
CA VAL A 107 1.34 -22.14 12.50
C VAL A 107 1.18 -23.26 11.47
N CYS A 108 1.67 -23.10 10.24
CA CYS A 108 1.44 -24.04 9.15
C CYS A 108 2.67 -24.83 8.71
N GLY A 109 3.86 -24.57 9.28
CA GLY A 109 5.11 -25.25 8.93
C GLY A 109 5.74 -24.83 7.57
N CYS A 110 5.11 -23.91 6.83
CA CYS A 110 5.67 -23.38 5.58
C CYS A 110 7.00 -22.68 5.85
N SER A 111 7.96 -22.78 4.93
CA SER A 111 9.19 -21.98 5.01
C SER A 111 8.85 -20.49 4.94
N LEU A 112 9.44 -19.71 5.83
CA LEU A 112 9.32 -18.26 5.79
C LEU A 112 10.15 -17.69 4.64
N VAL A 113 9.72 -16.54 4.14
CA VAL A 113 10.44 -15.80 3.10
C VAL A 113 10.56 -14.34 3.49
N ASP A 114 11.67 -13.69 3.13
CA ASP A 114 11.71 -12.24 3.05
C ASP A 114 11.01 -11.87 1.73
N ILE A 115 9.71 -11.54 1.81
CA ILE A 115 8.92 -11.24 0.60
C ILE A 115 9.48 -10.05 -0.14
N LEU A 116 10.03 -9.10 0.61
CA LEU A 116 10.63 -7.90 0.09
C LEU A 116 11.86 -7.53 0.92
N THR A 117 13.00 -7.37 0.26
CA THR A 117 14.19 -6.75 0.83
C THR A 117 14.45 -5.46 0.09
N LEU A 118 14.60 -4.34 0.80
CA LEU A 118 14.85 -3.01 0.24
C LEU A 118 16.18 -2.48 0.75
N ASP A 119 16.98 -1.92 -0.15
CA ASP A 119 18.17 -1.16 0.18
C ASP A 119 17.90 0.34 0.07
N GLY A 120 17.56 0.97 1.20
CA GLY A 120 17.23 2.41 1.26
C GLY A 120 18.43 3.33 0.97
N THR A 121 19.63 2.77 0.76
CA THR A 121 20.82 3.55 0.32
C THR A 121 20.88 3.72 -1.19
N ASP A 122 20.06 2.97 -1.95
CA ASP A 122 19.92 3.19 -3.39
C ASP A 122 19.22 4.55 -3.63
N GLU A 123 19.77 5.36 -4.53
CA GLU A 123 19.25 6.71 -4.81
C GLU A 123 17.78 6.72 -5.26
N ARG A 124 17.34 5.67 -5.96
CA ARG A 124 15.94 5.50 -6.39
C ARG A 124 14.98 5.32 -5.22
N LEU A 125 15.46 4.78 -4.09
CA LEU A 125 14.67 4.49 -2.89
C LEU A 125 14.88 5.53 -1.77
N ALA A 126 15.69 6.56 -1.98
CA ALA A 126 15.97 7.59 -0.99
C ALA A 126 14.72 8.30 -0.45
N PHE A 127 13.65 8.39 -1.27
CA PHE A 127 12.36 8.99 -0.87
C PHE A 127 11.65 8.23 0.25
N LEU A 128 11.98 6.96 0.48
CA LEU A 128 11.42 6.16 1.58
C LEU A 128 11.93 6.59 2.95
N GLY A 129 13.08 7.28 3.01
CA GLY A 129 13.70 7.71 4.26
C GLY A 129 14.38 6.58 5.06
N ILE A 130 14.54 5.40 4.48
CA ILE A 130 15.21 4.24 5.08
C ILE A 130 16.71 4.38 4.86
N LYS A 131 17.52 4.28 5.94
CA LYS A 131 18.96 4.55 5.90
C LYS A 131 19.83 3.28 5.88
N GLY A 132 19.37 2.22 5.28
CA GLY A 132 20.08 0.95 5.20
C GLY A 132 19.18 -0.09 4.58
N LYS A 133 19.46 -1.35 4.83
CA LYS A 133 18.69 -2.47 4.28
C LYS A 133 17.65 -2.95 5.28
N ILE A 134 16.43 -3.13 4.80
CA ILE A 134 15.36 -3.75 5.57
C ILE A 134 14.88 -5.04 4.88
N LYS A 135 14.50 -6.02 5.72
CA LYS A 135 13.90 -7.28 5.29
C LYS A 135 12.48 -7.37 5.83
N ILE A 136 11.56 -7.81 4.99
CA ILE A 136 10.14 -7.96 5.32
C ILE A 136 9.79 -9.45 5.27
N PRO A 137 9.95 -10.18 6.40
CA PRO A 137 9.60 -11.59 6.49
C PRO A 137 8.09 -11.80 6.55
N ILE A 138 7.62 -12.86 5.89
CA ILE A 138 6.25 -13.37 5.98
C ILE A 138 6.22 -14.89 5.91
N CYS A 139 5.10 -15.48 6.32
CA CYS A 139 4.68 -16.78 5.86
C CYS A 139 3.82 -16.61 4.61
N PRO A 140 4.26 -17.01 3.41
CA PRO A 140 3.50 -16.77 2.18
C PRO A 140 2.17 -17.54 2.16
N SER A 141 2.11 -18.70 2.82
CA SER A 141 0.88 -19.47 2.99
C SER A 141 -0.15 -18.77 3.89
N CYS A 142 0.29 -18.18 5.00
CA CYS A 142 -0.61 -17.57 5.98
C CYS A 142 -0.96 -16.12 5.66
N ALA A 143 -0.18 -15.44 4.82
CA ALA A 143 -0.36 -14.01 4.56
C ALA A 143 -1.70 -13.65 3.90
N SER A 144 -2.30 -14.58 3.15
CA SER A 144 -3.64 -14.44 2.58
C SER A 144 -4.76 -14.92 3.52
N MET A 145 -4.41 -15.56 4.65
CA MET A 145 -5.32 -16.19 5.62
C MET A 145 -5.29 -15.52 6.99
N CYS A 146 -4.74 -14.33 7.09
CA CYS A 146 -4.79 -13.51 8.31
C CYS A 146 -5.30 -12.11 7.96
N GLU A 147 -5.90 -11.43 8.93
CA GLU A 147 -6.36 -10.06 8.74
C GLU A 147 -5.18 -9.17 8.31
N LYS A 148 -4.07 -9.31 9.04
CA LYS A 148 -2.82 -8.60 8.74
C LYS A 148 -1.61 -9.26 9.41
N THR A 149 -0.44 -8.92 8.91
CA THR A 149 0.85 -9.25 9.53
C THR A 149 1.48 -7.96 10.03
N LEU A 150 1.81 -7.92 11.32
CA LEU A 150 2.55 -6.83 11.96
C LEU A 150 4.03 -7.19 12.02
N LEU A 151 4.89 -6.27 11.63
CA LEU A 151 6.34 -6.47 11.58
C LEU A 151 7.06 -5.32 12.27
N ARG A 152 8.12 -5.68 13.02
CA ARG A 152 9.13 -4.75 13.52
C ARG A 152 10.43 -4.97 12.75
N TYR A 153 10.81 -4.01 11.93
CA TYR A 153 12.05 -4.11 11.17
C TYR A 153 13.24 -3.50 11.90
N GLN A 154 14.41 -4.04 11.60
CA GLN A 154 15.69 -3.45 11.98
C GLN A 154 16.46 -3.13 10.71
N VAL A 155 17.07 -1.96 10.69
CA VAL A 155 17.97 -1.57 9.58
C VAL A 155 19.25 -2.40 9.69
N ASP A 156 19.64 -3.03 8.59
CA ASP A 156 20.80 -3.95 8.50
C ASP A 156 20.76 -5.13 9.50
N GLY A 157 19.56 -5.50 9.95
CA GLY A 157 19.32 -6.56 10.92
C GLY A 157 18.18 -7.49 10.53
N GLU A 158 17.83 -8.39 11.45
CA GLU A 158 16.70 -9.28 11.29
C GLU A 158 15.42 -8.63 11.82
N SER A 159 14.35 -8.82 11.06
CA SER A 159 13.02 -8.33 11.42
C SER A 159 12.20 -9.43 12.08
N THR A 160 11.28 -9.06 12.98
CA THR A 160 10.33 -9.96 13.62
C THR A 160 8.92 -9.64 13.15
N PHE A 161 8.04 -10.64 13.06
CA PHE A 161 6.65 -10.45 12.65
C PHE A 161 5.68 -11.25 13.51
N GLU A 162 4.42 -10.82 13.49
CA GLU A 162 3.28 -11.44 14.14
C GLU A 162 2.09 -11.42 13.20
N MET A 163 1.36 -12.52 13.09
CA MET A 163 0.11 -12.59 12.33
C MET A 163 -1.07 -12.26 13.26
N ILE A 164 -1.93 -11.37 12.80
CA ILE A 164 -3.11 -10.94 13.53
C ILE A 164 -4.35 -11.60 12.91
N GLU A 165 -5.18 -12.21 13.76
CA GLU A 165 -6.42 -12.88 13.37
C GLU A 165 -6.24 -13.86 12.21
N TYR A 166 -5.51 -14.95 12.47
CA TYR A 166 -5.28 -16.01 11.49
C TYR A 166 -6.50 -16.92 11.36
N PHE A 167 -6.91 -17.21 10.13
CA PHE A 167 -8.12 -18.00 9.81
C PHE A 167 -7.81 -19.35 9.16
N GLY A 168 -6.58 -19.59 8.74
CA GLY A 168 -6.18 -20.81 8.03
C GLY A 168 -5.74 -21.91 8.98
N ASP A 169 -5.65 -23.13 8.47
CA ASP A 169 -5.28 -24.34 9.20
C ASP A 169 -4.24 -25.20 8.48
N GLU A 170 -3.93 -24.90 7.22
CA GLU A 170 -3.06 -25.70 6.37
C GLU A 170 -1.96 -24.87 5.68
N ASN A 171 -0.94 -25.56 5.20
CA ASN A 171 0.06 -24.99 4.33
C ASN A 171 -0.40 -25.13 2.86
N TYR A 172 -0.74 -24.00 2.23
CA TYR A 172 -1.19 -23.95 0.84
C TYR A 172 -0.04 -23.80 -0.17
N MET A 173 1.19 -23.55 0.31
CA MET A 173 2.37 -23.36 -0.55
C MET A 173 3.07 -24.68 -0.82
N SER A 174 3.24 -25.04 -2.08
CA SER A 174 4.09 -26.15 -2.47
C SER A 174 5.57 -25.74 -2.45
N PRO A 175 6.50 -26.73 -2.37
CA PRO A 175 7.93 -26.44 -2.52
C PRO A 175 8.28 -25.75 -3.84
N LYS A 176 7.51 -26.06 -4.92
CA LYS A 176 7.68 -25.43 -6.22
C LYS A 176 7.31 -23.96 -6.21
N ASP A 177 6.20 -23.57 -5.55
CA ASP A 177 5.80 -22.17 -5.45
C ASP A 177 6.88 -21.32 -4.76
N LEU A 178 7.53 -21.88 -3.73
CA LEU A 178 8.64 -21.23 -3.04
C LEU A 178 9.89 -21.11 -3.91
N GLU A 179 10.17 -22.13 -4.72
CA GLU A 179 11.28 -22.11 -5.68
C GLU A 179 11.00 -21.09 -6.79
N ASP A 180 9.79 -21.07 -7.33
CA ASP A 180 9.36 -20.11 -8.36
C ASP A 180 9.46 -18.67 -7.84
N LEU A 181 9.03 -18.41 -6.58
CA LEU A 181 9.18 -17.11 -5.93
C LEU A 181 10.64 -16.69 -5.79
N GLU A 182 11.53 -17.60 -5.36
CA GLU A 182 12.97 -17.31 -5.20
C GLU A 182 13.63 -17.04 -6.55
N ASN A 183 13.19 -17.72 -7.61
CA ASN A 183 13.69 -17.57 -8.98
C ASN A 183 13.06 -16.38 -9.71
N ASN A 184 11.99 -15.80 -9.19
CA ASN A 184 11.28 -14.67 -9.79
C ASN A 184 12.06 -13.36 -9.56
N GLN A 185 13.04 -13.11 -10.40
CA GLN A 185 13.94 -11.96 -10.29
C GLN A 185 13.23 -10.71 -10.82
N LEU A 186 12.59 -9.96 -9.90
CA LEU A 186 12.09 -8.63 -10.21
C LEU A 186 13.16 -7.58 -9.91
N VAL A 187 13.25 -6.60 -10.79
CA VAL A 187 14.18 -5.48 -10.66
C VAL A 187 13.42 -4.15 -10.64
N LEU A 188 13.93 -3.20 -9.88
CA LEU A 188 13.35 -1.87 -9.79
C LEU A 188 13.52 -1.12 -11.11
N SER A 189 12.49 -0.43 -11.60
CA SER A 189 12.60 0.41 -12.81
C SER A 189 13.72 1.44 -12.65
N LEU A 190 14.38 1.77 -13.77
CA LEU A 190 15.46 2.76 -13.78
C LEU A 190 14.91 4.17 -13.55
N GLU A 191 13.71 4.43 -14.06
CA GLU A 191 13.06 5.73 -14.00
C GLU A 191 11.80 5.67 -13.14
N LYS A 192 11.47 6.80 -12.54
CA LYS A 192 10.20 7.01 -11.85
C LYS A 192 9.02 6.80 -12.78
N LYS A 193 7.95 6.28 -12.23
CA LYS A 193 6.66 6.13 -12.90
C LYS A 193 5.68 7.22 -12.43
N PRO A 194 4.63 7.50 -13.20
CA PRO A 194 3.54 8.37 -12.73
C PRO A 194 2.96 7.87 -11.40
N LEU A 195 2.48 8.80 -10.57
CA LEU A 195 1.93 8.50 -9.24
C LEU A 195 0.85 7.40 -9.23
N TYR A 196 0.03 7.36 -10.27
CA TYR A 196 -1.05 6.39 -10.46
C TYR A 196 -0.71 5.33 -11.51
N TYR A 197 0.55 4.97 -11.63
CA TYR A 197 1.06 4.05 -12.67
C TYR A 197 0.36 2.69 -12.64
N GLY A 198 0.06 2.17 -11.46
CA GLY A 198 -0.63 0.88 -11.30
C GLY A 198 -2.06 0.87 -11.84
N ARG A 199 -2.73 2.02 -11.97
CA ARG A 199 -4.13 2.07 -12.42
C ARG A 199 -4.23 1.69 -13.90
N GLY A 200 -4.85 0.52 -14.17
CA GLY A 200 -5.03 -0.04 -15.52
C GLY A 200 -4.01 -1.13 -15.90
N CYS A 201 -3.23 -1.61 -14.94
CA CYS A 201 -2.35 -2.76 -15.07
C CYS A 201 -2.70 -3.75 -13.96
N ASP A 202 -3.28 -4.90 -14.30
CA ASP A 202 -3.74 -5.88 -13.32
C ASP A 202 -2.59 -6.68 -12.69
N GLU A 203 -1.46 -6.79 -13.39
CA GLU A 203 -0.27 -7.54 -12.95
C GLU A 203 0.90 -6.58 -12.73
N LEU A 204 0.96 -5.93 -11.58
CA LEU A 204 2.02 -4.97 -11.31
C LEU A 204 2.47 -4.99 -9.85
N CYS A 205 3.79 -4.98 -9.66
CA CYS A 205 4.41 -4.71 -8.38
C CYS A 205 5.00 -3.29 -8.38
N THR A 206 4.74 -2.52 -7.33
CA THR A 206 5.26 -1.15 -7.20
C THR A 206 5.87 -0.89 -5.83
N ILE A 207 6.84 0.02 -5.80
CA ILE A 207 7.38 0.64 -4.59
C ILE A 207 6.99 2.11 -4.60
N GLY A 208 6.31 2.56 -3.53
CA GLY A 208 5.72 3.90 -3.45
C GLY A 208 4.55 4.11 -4.42
N GLY A 209 4.12 5.35 -4.55
CA GLY A 209 2.99 5.75 -5.39
C GLY A 209 1.63 5.41 -4.80
N ASN A 210 0.58 5.64 -5.59
CA ASN A 210 -0.79 5.27 -5.22
C ASN A 210 -1.09 3.89 -5.77
N PRO A 211 -1.36 2.88 -4.91
CA PRO A 211 -1.60 1.51 -5.35
C PRO A 211 -2.95 1.38 -6.07
N VAL A 212 -3.11 0.30 -6.83
CA VAL A 212 -4.43 -0.18 -7.23
C VAL A 212 -5.01 -0.99 -6.09
N TRP A 213 -6.10 -0.52 -5.53
CA TRP A 213 -6.85 -1.25 -4.52
C TRP A 213 -7.80 -2.24 -5.20
N ILE A 214 -7.71 -3.52 -4.83
CA ILE A 214 -8.62 -4.56 -5.38
C ILE A 214 -10.00 -4.43 -4.77
N GLN A 215 -10.04 -4.09 -3.48
CA GLN A 215 -11.27 -3.83 -2.73
C GLN A 215 -11.35 -2.33 -2.41
N ASP A 216 -11.75 -1.97 -1.20
CA ASP A 216 -11.73 -0.60 -0.71
C ASP A 216 -10.29 -0.17 -0.36
N TRP A 217 -10.00 1.14 -0.47
CA TRP A 217 -8.75 1.68 0.04
C TRP A 217 -8.67 1.49 1.55
N GLN A 218 -7.52 1.00 2.00
CA GLN A 218 -7.27 0.65 3.38
C GLN A 218 -5.92 1.21 3.80
N TYR A 219 -5.90 2.00 4.87
CA TYR A 219 -4.67 2.52 5.45
C TYR A 219 -4.65 2.21 6.94
N GLU A 220 -3.67 1.45 7.34
CA GLU A 220 -3.50 0.99 8.70
C GLU A 220 -3.03 2.12 9.63
N THR A 221 -3.30 1.93 10.89
CA THR A 221 -2.82 2.82 11.95
C THR A 221 -1.64 2.15 12.64
N CYS A 222 -0.53 2.86 12.76
CA CYS A 222 0.64 2.37 13.48
C CYS A 222 0.27 2.09 14.94
N PRO A 223 0.49 0.86 15.45
CA PRO A 223 0.12 0.51 16.81
C PRO A 223 0.90 1.26 17.90
N ASP A 224 2.05 1.84 17.54
CA ASP A 224 2.92 2.52 18.50
C ASP A 224 2.63 4.02 18.61
N CYS A 225 2.52 4.73 17.48
CA CYS A 225 2.33 6.18 17.48
C CYS A 225 0.90 6.62 17.10
N HIS A 226 0.04 5.67 16.73
CA HIS A 226 -1.35 5.90 16.33
C HIS A 226 -1.54 6.84 15.12
N LYS A 227 -0.49 7.05 14.32
CA LYS A 227 -0.59 7.76 13.05
C LYS A 227 -0.96 6.78 11.93
N LYS A 228 -1.66 7.27 10.91
CA LYS A 228 -1.85 6.53 9.66
C LYS A 228 -0.50 6.20 9.04
N MET A 229 -0.36 4.98 8.52
CA MET A 229 0.85 4.51 7.87
C MET A 229 0.86 4.89 6.39
N LYS A 230 2.02 4.81 5.75
CA LYS A 230 2.18 5.07 4.32
C LYS A 230 2.32 3.77 3.55
N VAL A 231 1.71 3.70 2.37
CA VAL A 231 1.94 2.57 1.46
C VAL A 231 3.39 2.58 0.99
N LEU A 232 4.11 1.52 1.34
CA LEU A 232 5.48 1.26 0.93
C LEU A 232 5.52 0.54 -0.41
N ALA A 233 4.69 -0.50 -0.57
CA ALA A 233 4.66 -1.34 -1.75
C ALA A 233 3.28 -1.96 -1.97
N ALA A 234 2.99 -2.30 -3.23
CA ALA A 234 1.91 -3.18 -3.63
C ALA A 234 2.51 -4.31 -4.46
N LEU A 235 2.31 -5.55 -4.05
CA LEU A 235 2.90 -6.74 -4.65
C LEU A 235 1.78 -7.64 -5.17
N SER A 236 1.58 -7.68 -6.50
CA SER A 236 0.59 -8.57 -7.11
C SER A 236 1.02 -10.02 -6.93
N TRP A 237 0.16 -10.82 -6.31
CA TRP A 237 0.38 -12.26 -6.15
C TRP A 237 0.33 -12.99 -7.49
N ASP A 238 -0.56 -12.58 -8.41
CA ASP A 238 -0.62 -13.12 -9.78
C ASP A 238 0.69 -12.90 -10.54
N TYR A 239 1.45 -11.87 -10.19
CA TYR A 239 2.75 -11.61 -10.80
C TYR A 239 3.90 -12.36 -10.12
N LEU A 240 3.73 -12.75 -8.86
CA LEU A 240 4.76 -13.46 -8.09
C LEU A 240 4.58 -14.98 -8.11
N PHE A 241 3.34 -15.46 -8.19
CA PHE A 241 2.98 -16.88 -8.13
C PHE A 241 2.04 -17.26 -9.26
N ASP A 242 2.21 -18.47 -9.80
CA ASP A 242 1.33 -18.97 -10.86
C ASP A 242 -0.05 -19.45 -10.35
N SER A 243 -0.19 -19.66 -9.03
CA SER A 243 -1.35 -20.30 -8.44
C SER A 243 -2.11 -19.43 -7.41
N MET A 244 -1.71 -18.17 -7.26
CA MET A 244 -2.31 -17.25 -6.27
C MET A 244 -2.82 -16.00 -6.98
N GLU A 245 -3.87 -15.38 -6.42
CA GLU A 245 -4.44 -14.14 -6.92
C GLU A 245 -4.46 -13.06 -5.84
N GLY A 246 -4.62 -11.82 -6.25
CA GLY A 246 -4.73 -10.68 -5.36
C GLY A 246 -3.47 -9.87 -5.20
N THR A 247 -3.48 -8.97 -4.24
CA THR A 247 -2.35 -8.07 -3.97
C THR A 247 -2.03 -8.02 -2.48
N LEU A 248 -0.76 -8.18 -2.16
CA LEU A 248 -0.20 -7.92 -0.84
C LEU A 248 0.19 -6.44 -0.76
N TYR A 249 -0.47 -5.70 0.11
CA TYR A 249 -0.13 -4.32 0.42
C TYR A 249 0.82 -4.28 1.59
N VAL A 250 1.81 -3.42 1.49
CA VAL A 250 2.84 -3.22 2.51
C VAL A 250 2.82 -1.76 2.92
N GLU A 251 2.54 -1.50 4.18
CA GLU A 251 2.53 -0.16 4.74
C GLU A 251 3.62 0.02 5.80
N ILE A 252 4.15 1.22 5.92
CA ILE A 252 5.29 1.50 6.80
C ILE A 252 5.07 2.73 7.66
N CYS A 253 5.51 2.63 8.91
CA CYS A 253 5.78 3.74 9.81
C CYS A 253 7.29 3.81 10.06
N THR A 254 7.96 4.74 9.42
CA THR A 254 9.42 4.91 9.58
C THR A 254 9.81 5.48 10.95
N ASP A 255 8.92 6.24 11.59
CA ASP A 255 9.15 6.78 12.95
C ASP A 255 9.25 5.66 14.00
N CYS A 256 8.48 4.57 13.82
CA CYS A 256 8.40 3.45 14.77
C CYS A 256 9.08 2.18 14.28
N SER A 257 9.67 2.18 13.09
CA SER A 257 10.24 0.98 12.45
C SER A 257 9.23 -0.18 12.35
N THR A 258 7.99 0.16 12.03
CA THR A 258 6.85 -0.77 11.96
C THR A 258 6.37 -0.90 10.53
N VAL A 259 6.08 -2.13 10.11
CA VAL A 259 5.44 -2.45 8.83
C VAL A 259 4.17 -3.25 9.12
N VAL A 260 3.12 -2.98 8.37
CA VAL A 260 1.91 -3.79 8.33
C VAL A 260 1.72 -4.30 6.91
N LEU A 261 1.37 -5.57 6.80
CA LEU A 261 1.03 -6.20 5.53
C LEU A 261 -0.38 -6.77 5.64
N PHE A 262 -1.13 -6.64 4.57
CA PHE A 262 -2.45 -7.28 4.42
C PHE A 262 -2.71 -7.59 2.95
N HIS A 263 -3.60 -8.57 2.73
CA HIS A 263 -3.92 -9.08 1.40
C HIS A 263 -5.34 -8.70 1.01
N GLN A 264 -5.53 -8.29 -0.25
CA GLN A 264 -6.85 -8.14 -0.84
C GLN A 264 -6.95 -8.99 -2.10
N GLN A 265 -8.11 -9.62 -2.28
CA GLN A 265 -8.44 -10.41 -3.48
C GLN A 265 -9.90 -10.17 -3.87
N THR A 266 -10.29 -10.54 -5.09
CA THR A 266 -11.66 -10.41 -5.61
C THR A 266 -12.59 -11.49 -5.03
#